data_2d188a244b3ff582105983385593f077
#
_entry.id   2d188a244b3ff582105983385593f077
#
_cell.length_a   1.000
_cell.length_b   1.000
_cell.length_c   1.000
_cell.angle_alpha   90.00
_cell.angle_beta   90.00
_cell.angle_gamma   90.00
#
_symmetry.space_group_name_H-M   'P 1'
#
loop_
_entity.id
_entity.type
_entity.pdbx_description
1 polymer ?
#
loop_
_entity_poly.entity_id
_entity_poly.type
_entity_poly.pdbx_seq_one_letter_code
_entity_poly.pdbx_strand_id
1 'polypeptide(L)'
;DKPAEREDYSYQKQVDWMTDWLIANNFKNLTFFGQDWGGLIGLRMVANEPSRFDKVSMGNTGLPYNPEAPKEVLEKIKEFRESSLKLTPMSMAKEISEMDGKSLSQEDTEFHPALKFMYWQKFCWDTVDLPTGLLMTNMMEKNSRLNSAAYYLFVSLGLGKYFPFKSDVAKAYEAPFPDPSYKMGPRAMPSHVPTIPDQSLEAQRKAREVFKNWDKPFLSVFAGDDPVTNGIERDVLSMCPNAKSAPHIGGGHFYQWTRPKELSNLLINFINT
;
A
#
# COMPACT_ATOMS: atom_id res chain seq x y z
N ASP A 1 -12.65 17.78 3.99
CA ASP A 1 -11.78 18.48 3.03
C ASP A 1 -10.69 17.56 2.57
N LYS A 2 -10.22 17.74 1.35
CA LYS A 2 -9.16 16.95 0.74
C LYS A 2 -8.29 17.86 -0.14
N PRO A 3 -6.99 17.59 -0.27
CA PRO A 3 -6.19 18.24 -1.30
C PRO A 3 -6.73 17.89 -2.69
N ALA A 4 -6.73 18.87 -3.61
CA ALA A 4 -7.29 18.71 -4.95
C ALA A 4 -6.23 18.35 -5.98
N GLU A 5 -5.03 18.90 -5.81
CA GLU A 5 -3.96 18.77 -6.78
C GLU A 5 -3.03 17.61 -6.44
N ARG A 6 -2.39 17.08 -7.44
CA ARG A 6 -1.45 15.95 -7.34
C ARG A 6 -0.24 16.28 -6.48
N GLU A 7 0.24 17.50 -6.59
CA GLU A 7 1.42 18.05 -5.90
C GLU A 7 1.17 18.30 -4.40
N ASP A 8 -0.10 18.28 -4.00
CA ASP A 8 -0.47 18.36 -2.59
C ASP A 8 -0.18 17.07 -1.83
N TYR A 9 -0.06 15.94 -2.55
CA TYR A 9 0.22 14.64 -1.97
C TYR A 9 1.72 14.33 -2.02
N SER A 10 2.26 13.87 -0.90
CA SER A 10 3.55 13.18 -0.83
C SER A 10 3.54 12.23 0.36
N TYR A 11 4.44 11.27 0.38
CA TYR A 11 4.58 10.37 1.52
C TYR A 11 4.89 11.18 2.80
N GLN A 12 5.83 12.13 2.72
CA GLN A 12 6.21 12.95 3.86
C GLN A 12 5.04 13.78 4.39
N LYS A 13 4.30 14.49 3.54
CA LYS A 13 3.12 15.27 3.96
C LYS A 13 2.09 14.44 4.74
N GLN A 14 1.85 13.19 4.32
CA GLN A 14 0.92 12.32 5.00
C GLN A 14 1.44 11.88 6.37
N VAL A 15 2.74 11.61 6.48
CA VAL A 15 3.39 11.36 7.78
C VAL A 15 3.27 12.58 8.69
N ASP A 16 3.52 13.78 8.16
CA ASP A 16 3.44 15.02 8.91
C ASP A 16 2.01 15.27 9.41
N TRP A 17 0.99 15.17 8.56
CA TRP A 17 -0.42 15.34 8.94
C TRP A 17 -0.83 14.37 10.05
N MET A 18 -0.45 13.11 9.95
CA MET A 18 -0.80 12.10 10.96
C MET A 18 -0.02 12.29 12.25
N THR A 19 1.23 12.74 12.17
CA THR A 19 2.05 13.07 13.34
C THR A 19 1.48 14.30 14.06
N ASP A 20 1.15 15.36 13.31
CA ASP A 20 0.53 16.57 13.86
C ASP A 20 -0.82 16.27 14.53
N TRP A 21 -1.64 15.43 13.89
CA TRP A 21 -2.91 14.97 14.45
C TRP A 21 -2.70 14.20 15.77
N LEU A 22 -1.71 13.31 15.82
CA LEU A 22 -1.36 12.55 17.03
C LEU A 22 -0.95 13.48 18.17
N ILE A 23 -0.11 14.48 17.87
CA ILE A 23 0.41 15.47 18.83
C ILE A 23 -0.74 16.37 19.32
N ALA A 24 -1.53 16.93 18.41
CA ALA A 24 -2.63 17.83 18.71
C ALA A 24 -3.70 17.20 19.63
N ASN A 25 -3.96 15.90 19.48
CA ASN A 25 -4.86 15.15 20.36
C ASN A 25 -4.18 14.64 21.63
N ASN A 26 -2.87 14.85 21.78
CA ASN A 26 -2.08 14.42 22.94
C ASN A 26 -2.25 12.92 23.29
N PHE A 27 -2.41 12.06 22.29
CA PHE A 27 -2.51 10.62 22.52
C PHE A 27 -1.19 10.06 23.05
N LYS A 28 -1.29 9.16 24.02
CA LYS A 28 -0.16 8.49 24.70
C LYS A 28 -0.55 7.07 25.06
N ASN A 29 0.43 6.27 25.43
CA ASN A 29 0.26 4.88 25.85
C ASN A 29 -0.48 4.07 24.77
N LEU A 30 -0.09 4.26 23.52
CA LEU A 30 -0.77 3.71 22.38
C LEU A 30 -0.26 2.32 22.02
N THR A 31 -1.17 1.45 21.62
CA THR A 31 -0.85 0.28 20.82
C THR A 31 -1.16 0.61 19.36
N PHE A 32 -0.16 0.57 18.52
CA PHE A 32 -0.31 0.80 17.09
C PHE A 32 -0.53 -0.50 16.33
N PHE A 33 -1.44 -0.48 15.36
CA PHE A 33 -1.52 -1.47 14.29
C PHE A 33 -1.65 -0.76 12.94
N GLY A 34 -0.84 -1.17 11.97
CA GLY A 34 -0.88 -0.63 10.60
C GLY A 34 -0.80 -1.72 9.53
N GLN A 35 -1.55 -1.51 8.44
CA GLN A 35 -1.55 -2.35 7.25
C GLN A 35 -1.43 -1.45 6.01
N ASP A 36 -0.76 -1.92 4.95
CA ASP A 36 -0.56 -1.19 3.70
C ASP A 36 -0.07 0.25 3.94
N TRP A 37 -0.70 1.26 3.37
CA TRP A 37 -0.37 2.67 3.61
C TRP A 37 -0.51 3.09 5.07
N GLY A 38 -1.43 2.50 5.82
CA GLY A 38 -1.53 2.71 7.26
C GLY A 38 -0.28 2.26 8.00
N GLY A 39 0.38 1.20 7.53
CA GLY A 39 1.68 0.78 8.03
C GLY A 39 2.82 1.69 7.60
N LEU A 40 2.90 2.04 6.31
CA LEU A 40 3.93 2.96 5.78
C LEU A 40 3.94 4.29 6.55
N ILE A 41 2.78 4.94 6.67
CA ILE A 41 2.63 6.22 7.36
C ILE A 41 2.82 6.04 8.86
N GLY A 42 2.16 5.04 9.44
CA GLY A 42 2.12 4.85 10.88
C GLY A 42 3.46 4.44 11.49
N LEU A 43 4.26 3.60 10.82
CA LEU A 43 5.61 3.28 11.29
C LEU A 43 6.52 4.52 11.30
N ARG A 44 6.37 5.40 10.31
CA ARG A 44 7.07 6.69 10.30
C ARG A 44 6.60 7.59 11.45
N MET A 45 5.30 7.64 11.71
CA MET A 45 4.73 8.37 12.85
C MET A 45 5.21 7.80 14.18
N VAL A 46 5.24 6.48 14.34
CA VAL A 46 5.83 5.83 15.53
C VAL A 46 7.29 6.20 15.70
N ALA A 47 8.07 6.17 14.62
CA ALA A 47 9.49 6.53 14.68
C ALA A 47 9.74 8.02 15.01
N ASN A 48 8.82 8.92 14.62
CA ASN A 48 8.90 10.33 14.96
C ASN A 48 8.54 10.59 16.44
N GLU A 49 7.60 9.85 17.00
CA GLU A 49 7.04 10.04 18.35
C GLU A 49 7.09 8.74 19.20
N PRO A 50 8.25 8.07 19.34
CA PRO A 50 8.34 6.71 19.90
C PRO A 50 7.89 6.62 21.37
N SER A 51 7.98 7.72 22.11
CA SER A 51 7.57 7.78 23.53
C SER A 51 6.05 7.65 23.73
N ARG A 52 5.25 7.89 22.69
CA ARG A 52 3.80 7.82 22.76
C ARG A 52 3.23 6.41 22.60
N PHE A 53 4.07 5.46 22.15
CA PHE A 53 3.66 4.11 21.83
C PHE A 53 4.25 3.10 22.80
N ASP A 54 3.39 2.29 23.40
CA ASP A 54 3.80 1.20 24.29
C ASP A 54 4.00 -0.10 23.52
N LYS A 55 3.24 -0.30 22.44
CA LYS A 55 3.31 -1.49 21.59
C LYS A 55 3.11 -1.13 20.12
N VAL A 56 3.78 -1.88 19.26
CA VAL A 56 3.66 -1.73 17.80
C VAL A 56 3.29 -3.07 17.19
N SER A 57 2.31 -3.08 16.31
CA SER A 57 1.99 -4.20 15.45
C SER A 57 1.84 -3.74 14.01
N MET A 58 2.21 -4.58 13.08
CA MET A 58 2.06 -4.32 11.67
C MET A 58 1.86 -5.61 10.87
N GLY A 59 1.23 -5.50 9.73
CA GLY A 59 1.09 -6.63 8.83
C GLY A 59 0.75 -6.20 7.40
N ASN A 60 1.12 -7.02 6.44
CA ASN A 60 0.95 -6.72 5.00
C ASN A 60 1.40 -5.30 4.64
N THR A 61 2.54 -4.89 5.17
CA THR A 61 3.15 -3.57 5.00
C THR A 61 4.64 -3.64 5.34
N GLY A 62 5.34 -2.52 5.26
CA GLY A 62 6.76 -2.44 5.63
C GLY A 62 7.24 -1.01 5.77
N LEU A 63 8.55 -0.88 5.93
CA LEU A 63 9.24 0.40 5.91
C LEU A 63 10.35 0.30 4.84
N PRO A 64 9.97 0.37 3.54
CA PRO A 64 10.89 0.07 2.44
C PRO A 64 12.06 1.05 2.44
N TYR A 65 13.25 0.49 2.28
CA TYR A 65 14.49 1.23 2.19
C TYR A 65 15.37 0.60 1.11
N ASN A 66 15.44 1.22 -0.03
CA ASN A 66 16.23 0.79 -1.17
C ASN A 66 17.19 1.91 -1.59
N PRO A 67 18.37 2.06 -0.95
CA PRO A 67 19.32 3.12 -1.25
C PRO A 67 20.02 2.93 -2.60
N GLU A 68 20.09 1.69 -3.09
CA GLU A 68 20.87 1.30 -4.26
C GLU A 68 19.97 0.52 -5.24
N ALA A 69 19.25 1.22 -6.09
CA ALA A 69 18.59 0.58 -7.22
C ALA A 69 19.55 0.60 -8.44
N PRO A 70 19.61 -0.49 -9.24
CA PRO A 70 20.38 -0.50 -10.47
C PRO A 70 19.99 0.69 -11.38
N LYS A 71 21.00 1.34 -11.98
CA LYS A 71 20.78 2.55 -12.79
C LYS A 71 19.81 2.27 -13.95
N GLU A 72 19.92 1.12 -14.57
CA GLU A 72 19.07 0.67 -15.67
C GLU A 72 17.61 0.53 -15.23
N VAL A 73 17.34 0.12 -13.98
CA VAL A 73 15.99 0.04 -13.40
C VAL A 73 15.42 1.44 -13.21
N LEU A 74 16.23 2.38 -12.71
CA LEU A 74 15.81 3.77 -12.53
C LEU A 74 15.43 4.42 -13.85
N GLU A 75 16.26 4.23 -14.89
CA GLU A 75 16.02 4.76 -16.23
C GLU A 75 14.73 4.17 -16.84
N LYS A 76 14.57 2.85 -16.80
CA LYS A 76 13.34 2.17 -17.28
C LYS A 76 12.08 2.66 -16.56
N ILE A 77 12.12 2.84 -15.25
CA ILE A 77 10.97 3.35 -14.48
C ILE A 77 10.64 4.78 -14.92
N LYS A 78 11.65 5.64 -15.10
CA LYS A 78 11.45 7.01 -15.56
C LYS A 78 10.83 7.05 -16.95
N GLU A 79 11.44 6.36 -17.91
CA GLU A 79 10.93 6.27 -19.29
C GLU A 79 9.50 5.73 -19.33
N PHE A 80 9.20 4.72 -18.56
CA PHE A 80 7.87 4.14 -18.50
C PHE A 80 6.83 5.12 -17.93
N ARG A 81 7.15 5.82 -16.84
CA ARG A 81 6.25 6.83 -16.25
C ARG A 81 5.93 7.95 -17.23
N GLU A 82 6.91 8.38 -18.04
CA GLU A 82 6.78 9.44 -19.03
C GLU A 82 6.18 8.97 -20.36
N SER A 83 6.06 7.65 -20.55
CA SER A 83 5.55 7.08 -21.80
C SER A 83 4.08 7.43 -22.06
N SER A 84 3.68 7.47 -23.31
CA SER A 84 2.29 7.67 -23.74
C SER A 84 1.40 6.42 -23.59
N LEU A 85 1.94 5.31 -23.10
CA LEU A 85 1.20 4.07 -22.91
C LEU A 85 0.00 4.29 -21.97
N LYS A 86 -1.20 3.94 -22.45
CA LYS A 86 -2.42 3.93 -21.63
C LYS A 86 -2.70 2.52 -21.14
N LEU A 87 -2.73 2.36 -19.83
CA LEU A 87 -3.03 1.08 -19.21
C LEU A 87 -4.53 0.98 -18.88
N THR A 88 -5.11 -0.14 -19.27
CA THR A 88 -6.41 -0.60 -18.75
C THR A 88 -6.16 -1.63 -17.66
N PRO A 89 -7.11 -1.92 -16.77
CA PRO A 89 -6.93 -3.00 -15.79
C PRO A 89 -6.63 -4.35 -16.44
N MET A 90 -7.17 -4.59 -17.61
CA MET A 90 -6.93 -5.85 -18.32
C MET A 90 -5.51 -5.92 -18.89
N SER A 91 -5.02 -4.84 -19.50
CA SER A 91 -3.63 -4.79 -19.98
C SER A 91 -2.64 -4.82 -18.81
N MET A 92 -2.91 -4.08 -17.74
CA MET A 92 -2.10 -4.11 -16.52
C MET A 92 -2.02 -5.51 -15.91
N ALA A 93 -3.15 -6.19 -15.74
CA ALA A 93 -3.19 -7.55 -15.19
C ALA A 93 -2.44 -8.55 -16.08
N LYS A 94 -2.54 -8.40 -17.40
CA LYS A 94 -1.78 -9.22 -18.37
C LYS A 94 -0.28 -9.02 -18.18
N GLU A 95 0.21 -7.78 -18.20
CA GLU A 95 1.64 -7.47 -18.04
C GLU A 95 2.20 -8.01 -16.72
N ILE A 96 1.47 -7.80 -15.61
CA ILE A 96 1.88 -8.31 -14.30
C ILE A 96 1.95 -9.86 -14.31
N SER A 97 0.95 -10.54 -14.91
CA SER A 97 0.91 -12.00 -14.99
C SER A 97 2.04 -12.58 -15.86
N GLU A 98 2.40 -11.91 -16.94
CA GLU A 98 3.52 -12.31 -17.78
C GLU A 98 4.86 -12.18 -17.05
N MET A 99 5.01 -11.20 -16.17
CA MET A 99 6.20 -11.08 -15.31
C MET A 99 6.24 -12.15 -14.21
N ASP A 100 5.09 -12.57 -13.65
CA ASP A 100 5.02 -13.59 -12.60
C ASP A 100 5.49 -14.96 -13.08
N GLY A 101 5.33 -15.27 -14.36
CA GLY A 101 5.77 -16.52 -14.96
C GLY A 101 7.29 -16.63 -15.22
N LYS A 102 8.04 -15.53 -15.04
CA LYS A 102 9.47 -15.48 -15.29
C LYS A 102 10.24 -15.46 -13.97
N SER A 103 11.32 -16.25 -13.88
CA SER A 103 12.18 -16.29 -12.71
C SER A 103 12.85 -14.91 -12.53
N LEU A 104 12.51 -14.25 -11.41
CA LEU A 104 13.11 -12.96 -11.06
C LEU A 104 14.47 -13.21 -10.41
N SER A 105 15.56 -13.17 -11.19
CA SER A 105 16.89 -13.01 -10.60
C SER A 105 17.09 -11.53 -10.23
N GLN A 106 17.80 -11.26 -9.12
CA GLN A 106 18.15 -9.88 -8.74
C GLN A 106 19.03 -9.19 -9.80
N GLU A 107 19.66 -9.97 -10.66
CA GLU A 107 20.54 -9.48 -11.74
C GLU A 107 19.76 -9.15 -13.01
N ASP A 108 18.52 -9.62 -13.14
CA ASP A 108 17.68 -9.35 -14.31
C ASP A 108 16.94 -8.02 -14.17
N THR A 109 17.52 -6.97 -14.73
CA THR A 109 16.94 -5.61 -14.70
C THR A 109 15.60 -5.50 -15.42
N GLU A 110 15.27 -6.43 -16.33
CA GLU A 110 13.99 -6.43 -17.06
C GLU A 110 12.82 -6.81 -16.14
N PHE A 111 13.08 -7.65 -15.13
CA PHE A 111 12.05 -8.21 -14.25
C PHE A 111 12.17 -7.76 -12.78
N HIS A 112 12.94 -6.71 -12.51
CA HIS A 112 13.06 -6.20 -11.14
C HIS A 112 11.69 -5.91 -10.51
N PRO A 113 11.44 -6.27 -9.22
CA PRO A 113 10.13 -6.10 -8.57
C PRO A 113 9.56 -4.68 -8.66
N ALA A 114 10.43 -3.66 -8.65
CA ALA A 114 10.02 -2.26 -8.81
C ALA A 114 9.36 -1.98 -10.17
N LEU A 115 9.77 -2.67 -11.25
CA LEU A 115 9.17 -2.55 -12.58
C LEU A 115 7.74 -3.08 -12.60
N LYS A 116 7.47 -4.17 -11.91
CA LYS A 116 6.11 -4.74 -11.77
C LYS A 116 5.15 -3.78 -11.09
N PHE A 117 5.57 -3.19 -9.97
CA PHE A 117 4.76 -2.23 -9.23
C PHE A 117 4.53 -0.92 -10.01
N MET A 118 5.44 -0.56 -10.88
CA MET A 118 5.36 0.61 -11.76
C MET A 118 4.11 0.60 -12.65
N TYR A 119 3.67 -0.56 -13.15
CA TYR A 119 2.43 -0.67 -13.95
C TYR A 119 1.22 -0.25 -13.13
N TRP A 120 1.13 -0.68 -11.87
CA TRP A 120 0.10 -0.24 -10.94
C TRP A 120 0.16 1.27 -10.68
N GLN A 121 1.36 1.81 -10.42
CA GLN A 121 1.56 3.24 -10.23
C GLN A 121 1.08 4.04 -11.44
N LYS A 122 1.50 3.64 -12.66
CA LYS A 122 1.11 4.33 -13.88
C LYS A 122 -0.39 4.24 -14.16
N PHE A 123 -0.99 3.08 -13.97
CA PHE A 123 -2.43 2.89 -14.11
C PHE A 123 -3.21 3.84 -13.20
N CYS A 124 -2.88 3.90 -11.92
CA CYS A 124 -3.53 4.79 -10.97
C CYS A 124 -3.33 6.27 -11.34
N TRP A 125 -2.11 6.62 -11.74
CA TRP A 125 -1.74 7.98 -12.08
C TRP A 125 -2.45 8.51 -13.32
N ASP A 126 -2.57 7.72 -14.37
CA ASP A 126 -3.16 8.10 -15.65
C ASP A 126 -4.69 8.01 -15.66
N THR A 127 -5.29 7.22 -14.79
CA THR A 127 -6.75 6.97 -14.77
C THR A 127 -7.46 8.05 -13.98
N VAL A 128 -8.11 8.99 -14.66
CA VAL A 128 -8.81 10.13 -14.01
C VAL A 128 -9.97 9.64 -13.13
N ASP A 129 -10.83 8.80 -13.65
CA ASP A 129 -11.88 8.14 -12.89
C ASP A 129 -11.43 6.74 -12.48
N LEU A 130 -10.55 6.69 -11.47
CA LEU A 130 -10.02 5.42 -10.96
C LEU A 130 -11.17 4.56 -10.42
N PRO A 131 -11.32 3.31 -10.90
CA PRO A 131 -12.44 2.45 -10.52
C PRO A 131 -12.23 1.81 -9.15
N THR A 132 -12.25 2.62 -8.08
CA THR A 132 -11.90 2.20 -6.72
C THR A 132 -12.75 1.03 -6.22
N GLY A 133 -14.07 1.10 -6.38
CA GLY A 133 -14.97 0.03 -5.98
C GLY A 133 -14.69 -1.29 -6.70
N LEU A 134 -14.44 -1.23 -8.02
CA LEU A 134 -14.15 -2.43 -8.81
C LEU A 134 -12.78 -3.03 -8.46
N LEU A 135 -11.76 -2.19 -8.30
CA LEU A 135 -10.42 -2.65 -7.93
C LEU A 135 -10.44 -3.37 -6.58
N MET A 136 -11.08 -2.77 -5.57
CA MET A 136 -11.19 -3.38 -4.25
C MET A 136 -11.98 -4.70 -4.30
N THR A 137 -13.07 -4.74 -5.05
CA THR A 137 -13.85 -5.97 -5.18
C THR A 137 -13.05 -7.08 -5.86
N ASN A 138 -12.27 -6.75 -6.90
CA ASN A 138 -11.43 -7.74 -7.59
C ASN A 138 -10.31 -8.29 -6.68
N MET A 139 -9.82 -7.49 -5.74
CA MET A 139 -8.77 -7.89 -4.79
C MET A 139 -9.33 -8.69 -3.59
N MET A 140 -10.57 -8.43 -3.18
CA MET A 140 -11.21 -9.05 -2.01
C MET A 140 -12.16 -10.20 -2.38
N GLU A 141 -12.85 -10.06 -3.49
CA GLU A 141 -13.84 -11.00 -3.98
C GLU A 141 -13.43 -11.47 -5.38
N LYS A 142 -13.50 -12.75 -5.67
CA LYS A 142 -13.26 -13.27 -7.04
C LYS A 142 -14.37 -12.81 -7.98
N ASN A 143 -14.20 -11.63 -8.56
CA ASN A 143 -15.18 -11.07 -9.50
C ASN A 143 -15.00 -11.54 -10.94
N SER A 144 -16.11 -11.53 -11.69
CA SER A 144 -16.07 -11.91 -13.10
C SER A 144 -15.48 -10.80 -13.97
N ARG A 145 -14.68 -11.18 -14.98
CA ARG A 145 -14.13 -10.29 -16.01
C ARG A 145 -15.22 -9.47 -16.74
N LEU A 146 -16.46 -9.96 -16.79
CA LEU A 146 -17.61 -9.30 -17.40
C LEU A 146 -18.02 -8.02 -16.65
N ASN A 147 -17.98 -8.00 -15.31
CA ASN A 147 -18.30 -6.79 -14.54
C ASN A 147 -17.27 -5.69 -14.78
N SER A 148 -16.00 -6.06 -14.93
CA SER A 148 -14.94 -5.11 -15.22
C SER A 148 -15.12 -4.46 -16.60
N ALA A 149 -15.41 -5.26 -17.64
CA ALA A 149 -15.63 -4.75 -18.99
C ALA A 149 -16.86 -3.81 -19.06
N ALA A 150 -17.97 -4.19 -18.41
CA ALA A 150 -19.17 -3.37 -18.34
C ALA A 150 -18.91 -2.03 -17.62
N TYR A 151 -18.19 -2.04 -16.50
CA TYR A 151 -17.82 -0.81 -15.81
C TYR A 151 -16.99 0.13 -16.69
N TYR A 152 -16.00 -0.41 -17.43
CA TYR A 152 -15.20 0.42 -18.34
C TYR A 152 -15.99 1.04 -19.47
N LEU A 153 -17.00 0.32 -19.97
CA LEU A 153 -17.92 0.90 -20.94
C LEU A 153 -18.68 2.08 -20.32
N PHE A 154 -19.19 1.96 -19.11
CA PHE A 154 -19.85 3.06 -18.40
C PHE A 154 -18.92 4.26 -18.20
N VAL A 155 -17.68 4.02 -17.75
CA VAL A 155 -16.66 5.08 -17.56
C VAL A 155 -16.33 5.78 -18.89
N SER A 156 -16.16 5.02 -19.96
CA SER A 156 -15.87 5.59 -21.30
C SER A 156 -17.00 6.46 -21.85
N LEU A 157 -18.23 6.22 -21.40
CA LEU A 157 -19.42 7.02 -21.72
C LEU A 157 -19.67 8.17 -20.75
N GLY A 158 -18.79 8.39 -19.76
CA GLY A 158 -18.97 9.39 -18.71
C GLY A 158 -20.06 9.03 -17.68
N LEU A 159 -20.47 7.77 -17.66
CA LEU A 159 -21.55 7.25 -16.82
C LEU A 159 -21.05 6.37 -15.65
N GLY A 160 -19.75 6.40 -15.34
CA GLY A 160 -19.12 5.54 -14.34
C GLY A 160 -19.81 5.59 -12.97
N LYS A 161 -20.21 6.80 -12.52
CA LYS A 161 -20.94 7.00 -11.26
C LYS A 161 -22.33 6.35 -11.20
N TYR A 162 -22.91 5.99 -12.32
CA TYR A 162 -24.22 5.30 -12.40
C TYR A 162 -24.08 3.79 -12.57
N PHE A 163 -22.86 3.27 -12.52
CA PHE A 163 -22.65 1.82 -12.67
C PHE A 163 -23.30 1.06 -11.51
N PRO A 164 -24.16 0.07 -11.79
CA PRO A 164 -24.90 -0.65 -10.76
C PRO A 164 -24.02 -1.72 -10.10
N PHE A 165 -23.12 -1.31 -9.19
CA PHE A 165 -22.34 -2.27 -8.41
C PHE A 165 -23.26 -3.21 -7.62
N LYS A 166 -23.05 -4.51 -7.79
CA LYS A 166 -23.78 -5.54 -7.04
C LYS A 166 -23.18 -5.80 -5.67
N SER A 167 -21.85 -5.70 -5.57
CA SER A 167 -21.12 -5.91 -4.31
C SER A 167 -21.25 -4.70 -3.40
N ASP A 168 -21.57 -4.93 -2.12
CA ASP A 168 -21.58 -3.89 -1.10
C ASP A 168 -20.18 -3.37 -0.79
N VAL A 169 -19.13 -4.20 -0.99
CA VAL A 169 -17.74 -3.78 -0.94
C VAL A 169 -17.47 -2.72 -2.01
N ALA A 170 -17.84 -2.99 -3.26
CA ALA A 170 -17.68 -2.03 -4.35
C ALA A 170 -18.38 -0.69 -4.07
N LYS A 171 -19.63 -0.75 -3.58
CA LYS A 171 -20.39 0.45 -3.21
C LYS A 171 -19.71 1.23 -2.09
N ALA A 172 -19.23 0.54 -1.05
CA ALA A 172 -18.56 1.17 0.08
C ALA A 172 -17.27 1.87 -0.32
N TYR A 173 -16.45 1.24 -1.17
CA TYR A 173 -15.20 1.83 -1.65
C TYR A 173 -15.37 2.90 -2.73
N GLU A 174 -16.52 2.97 -3.39
CA GLU A 174 -16.84 4.04 -4.34
C GLU A 174 -17.54 5.23 -3.65
N ALA A 175 -18.25 5.00 -2.55
CA ALA A 175 -19.06 6.00 -1.84
C ALA A 175 -18.31 7.29 -1.43
N PRO A 176 -17.00 7.27 -1.04
CA PRO A 176 -16.27 8.49 -0.71
C PRO A 176 -16.01 9.43 -1.91
N PHE A 177 -16.27 8.98 -3.13
CA PHE A 177 -15.90 9.66 -4.37
C PHE A 177 -17.14 10.06 -5.18
N PRO A 178 -17.79 11.20 -4.87
CA PRO A 178 -18.98 11.67 -5.59
C PRO A 178 -18.75 11.88 -7.09
N ASP A 179 -17.50 12.23 -7.45
CA ASP A 179 -17.03 12.41 -8.81
C ASP A 179 -15.50 12.20 -8.90
N PRO A 180 -14.92 12.15 -10.12
CA PRO A 180 -13.49 11.88 -10.29
C PRO A 180 -12.55 12.88 -9.61
N SER A 181 -12.97 14.12 -9.34
CA SER A 181 -12.14 15.12 -8.65
C SER A 181 -11.79 14.71 -7.21
N TYR A 182 -12.59 13.83 -6.61
CA TYR A 182 -12.35 13.27 -5.28
C TYR A 182 -11.34 12.10 -5.27
N LYS A 183 -10.93 11.61 -6.43
CA LYS A 183 -10.04 10.44 -6.56
C LYS A 183 -8.55 10.77 -6.63
N MET A 184 -8.15 12.04 -6.39
CA MET A 184 -6.73 12.42 -6.47
C MET A 184 -5.87 11.65 -5.46
N GLY A 185 -6.34 11.46 -4.22
CA GLY A 185 -5.63 10.66 -3.21
C GLY A 185 -5.30 9.25 -3.70
N PRO A 186 -6.28 8.38 -3.98
CA PRO A 186 -6.01 7.02 -4.44
C PRO A 186 -5.23 6.94 -5.76
N ARG A 187 -5.28 7.98 -6.61
CA ARG A 187 -4.48 8.07 -7.83
C ARG A 187 -3.01 8.40 -7.56
N ALA A 188 -2.74 9.28 -6.60
CA ALA A 188 -1.40 9.74 -6.27
C ALA A 188 -0.63 8.75 -5.37
N MET A 189 -1.32 8.15 -4.39
CA MET A 189 -0.74 7.30 -3.34
C MET A 189 0.21 6.23 -3.87
N PRO A 190 -0.14 5.38 -4.86
CA PRO A 190 0.75 4.34 -5.32
C PRO A 190 2.09 4.86 -5.83
N SER A 191 2.11 6.08 -6.40
CA SER A 191 3.34 6.71 -6.91
C SER A 191 4.29 7.18 -5.82
N HIS A 192 3.83 7.25 -4.58
CA HIS A 192 4.61 7.70 -3.43
C HIS A 192 5.19 6.54 -2.60
N VAL A 193 4.91 5.28 -2.96
CA VAL A 193 5.58 4.13 -2.34
C VAL A 193 7.06 4.15 -2.76
N PRO A 194 8.01 4.20 -1.82
CA PRO A 194 9.44 4.34 -2.13
C PRO A 194 10.04 3.02 -2.62
N THR A 195 9.73 2.65 -3.85
CA THR A 195 10.26 1.44 -4.51
C THR A 195 11.67 1.63 -5.07
N ILE A 196 12.08 2.87 -5.23
CA ILE A 196 13.40 3.31 -5.70
C ILE A 196 13.87 4.48 -4.84
N PRO A 197 15.17 4.85 -4.86
CA PRO A 197 15.66 6.02 -4.15
C PRO A 197 14.87 7.29 -4.51
N ASP A 198 14.32 7.95 -3.51
CA ASP A 198 13.55 9.19 -3.63
C ASP A 198 13.79 10.12 -2.43
N GLN A 199 13.05 11.23 -2.36
CA GLN A 199 13.19 12.22 -1.29
C GLN A 199 12.88 11.66 0.11
N SER A 200 12.19 10.51 0.24
CA SER A 200 11.86 9.91 1.53
C SER A 200 13.01 9.05 2.11
N LEU A 201 14.04 8.76 1.31
CA LEU A 201 15.07 7.77 1.62
C LEU A 201 15.75 8.03 2.98
N GLU A 202 16.17 9.27 3.24
CA GLU A 202 16.84 9.62 4.50
C GLU A 202 15.90 9.50 5.70
N ALA A 203 14.64 9.86 5.53
CA ALA A 203 13.64 9.74 6.57
C ALA A 203 13.27 8.26 6.84
N GLN A 204 13.28 7.42 5.80
CA GLN A 204 13.15 5.96 5.96
C GLN A 204 14.33 5.37 6.73
N ARG A 205 15.54 5.76 6.38
CA ARG A 205 16.76 5.33 7.08
C ARG A 205 16.68 5.66 8.58
N LYS A 206 16.32 6.90 8.92
CA LYS A 206 16.17 7.34 10.33
C LYS A 206 15.10 6.53 11.07
N ALA A 207 13.95 6.30 10.45
CA ALA A 207 12.89 5.52 11.06
C ALA A 207 13.33 4.06 11.30
N ARG A 208 14.04 3.44 10.37
CA ARG A 208 14.61 2.09 10.54
C ARG A 208 15.61 2.03 11.69
N GLU A 209 16.42 3.06 11.91
CA GLU A 209 17.33 3.13 13.07
C GLU A 209 16.57 3.16 14.41
N VAL A 210 15.39 3.82 14.47
CA VAL A 210 14.53 3.77 15.66
C VAL A 210 14.04 2.32 15.91
N PHE A 211 13.57 1.62 14.88
CA PHE A 211 13.11 0.24 15.05
C PHE A 211 14.24 -0.75 15.32
N LYS A 212 15.44 -0.52 14.83
CA LYS A 212 16.63 -1.30 15.16
C LYS A 212 16.93 -1.29 16.66
N ASN A 213 16.63 -0.19 17.32
CA ASN A 213 16.83 0.02 18.75
C ASN A 213 15.51 -0.06 19.55
N TRP A 214 14.44 -0.58 18.93
CA TRP A 214 13.14 -0.66 19.57
C TRP A 214 13.12 -1.73 20.68
N ASP A 215 12.88 -1.33 21.91
CA ASP A 215 12.92 -2.19 23.11
C ASP A 215 11.54 -2.59 23.62
N LYS A 216 10.47 -2.02 23.07
CA LYS A 216 9.09 -2.32 23.45
C LYS A 216 8.52 -3.47 22.60
N PRO A 217 7.37 -4.08 23.00
CA PRO A 217 6.75 -5.14 22.23
C PRO A 217 6.47 -4.74 20.77
N PHE A 218 6.89 -5.60 19.84
CA PHE A 218 6.63 -5.46 18.41
C PHE A 218 6.11 -6.78 17.85
N LEU A 219 4.95 -6.76 17.17
CA LEU A 219 4.32 -7.95 16.59
C LEU A 219 4.14 -7.79 15.07
N SER A 220 4.77 -8.66 14.31
CA SER A 220 4.54 -8.84 12.88
C SER A 220 3.37 -9.79 12.65
N VAL A 221 2.33 -9.35 11.92
CA VAL A 221 1.11 -10.13 11.63
C VAL A 221 0.85 -10.12 10.14
N PHE A 222 1.45 -11.04 9.41
CA PHE A 222 1.29 -11.15 7.96
C PHE A 222 0.28 -12.23 7.57
N ALA A 223 -0.39 -12.03 6.44
CA ALA A 223 -1.25 -13.05 5.87
C ALA A 223 -0.46 -14.28 5.38
N GLY A 224 0.73 -14.06 4.83
CA GLY A 224 1.58 -15.10 4.26
C GLY A 224 1.26 -15.46 2.80
N ASP A 225 0.05 -15.16 2.35
CA ASP A 225 -0.43 -15.36 0.97
C ASP A 225 -0.76 -14.03 0.26
N ASP A 226 -0.26 -12.91 0.79
CA ASP A 226 -0.44 -11.58 0.21
C ASP A 226 0.47 -11.39 -1.02
N PRO A 227 -0.09 -11.22 -2.24
CA PRO A 227 0.73 -11.04 -3.43
C PRO A 227 1.44 -9.69 -3.51
N VAL A 228 1.02 -8.69 -2.71
CA VAL A 228 1.56 -7.32 -2.72
C VAL A 228 2.80 -7.22 -1.85
N THR A 229 2.77 -7.84 -0.66
CA THR A 229 3.82 -7.70 0.35
C THR A 229 4.59 -9.00 0.62
N ASN A 230 4.52 -9.95 -0.31
CA ASN A 230 5.26 -11.21 -0.20
C ASN A 230 6.77 -10.94 0.00
N GLY A 231 7.34 -11.55 1.02
CA GLY A 231 8.77 -11.43 1.34
C GLY A 231 9.14 -10.20 2.20
N ILE A 232 8.25 -9.21 2.35
CA ILE A 232 8.54 -7.99 3.14
C ILE A 232 8.68 -8.31 4.63
N GLU A 233 7.99 -9.30 5.16
CA GLU A 233 8.09 -9.66 6.58
C GLU A 233 9.53 -9.94 7.02
N ARG A 234 10.34 -10.58 6.17
CA ARG A 234 11.74 -10.85 6.47
C ARG A 234 12.53 -9.55 6.67
N ASP A 235 12.29 -8.53 5.86
CA ASP A 235 12.92 -7.22 6.01
C ASP A 235 12.49 -6.54 7.32
N VAL A 236 11.22 -6.65 7.69
CA VAL A 236 10.70 -6.10 8.95
C VAL A 236 11.36 -6.76 10.17
N LEU A 237 11.45 -8.09 10.19
CA LEU A 237 12.09 -8.82 11.29
C LEU A 237 13.60 -8.53 11.37
N SER A 238 14.24 -8.30 10.23
CA SER A 238 15.64 -7.86 10.17
C SER A 238 15.82 -6.42 10.67
N MET A 239 14.88 -5.53 10.32
CA MET A 239 14.89 -4.14 10.75
C MET A 239 14.68 -3.99 12.26
N CYS A 240 13.80 -4.78 12.86
CA CYS A 240 13.45 -4.72 14.27
C CYS A 240 13.75 -6.07 14.95
N PRO A 241 14.97 -6.27 15.52
CA PRO A 241 15.37 -7.57 16.12
C PRO A 241 14.48 -8.03 17.30
N ASN A 242 13.78 -7.10 17.94
CA ASN A 242 12.83 -7.40 19.03
C ASN A 242 11.44 -7.82 18.52
N ALA A 243 11.20 -7.74 17.21
CA ALA A 243 9.91 -8.13 16.63
C ALA A 243 9.68 -9.64 16.73
N LYS A 244 8.44 -9.99 17.08
CA LYS A 244 7.95 -11.38 17.05
C LYS A 244 7.02 -11.54 15.84
N SER A 245 7.12 -12.68 15.15
CA SER A 245 6.18 -13.02 14.09
C SER A 245 5.02 -13.82 14.66
N ALA A 246 3.79 -13.42 14.36
CA ALA A 246 2.59 -14.22 14.58
C ALA A 246 2.46 -15.32 13.52
N PRO A 247 1.71 -16.41 13.79
CA PRO A 247 1.35 -17.35 12.73
C PRO A 247 0.62 -16.66 11.57
N HIS A 248 0.97 -17.01 10.35
CA HIS A 248 0.29 -16.51 9.16
C HIS A 248 -1.18 -16.99 9.15
N ILE A 249 -2.11 -16.06 8.94
CA ILE A 249 -3.55 -16.34 9.01
C ILE A 249 -4.22 -16.49 7.63
N GLY A 250 -3.47 -16.29 6.54
CA GLY A 250 -4.01 -16.25 5.19
C GLY A 250 -4.90 -15.04 4.93
N GLY A 251 -5.56 -15.02 3.80
CA GLY A 251 -6.59 -14.02 3.47
C GLY A 251 -6.14 -12.91 2.52
N GLY A 252 -4.91 -12.99 2.00
CA GLY A 252 -4.38 -12.05 1.01
C GLY A 252 -4.11 -10.65 1.56
N HIS A 253 -4.04 -9.67 0.67
CA HIS A 253 -3.66 -8.31 1.05
C HIS A 253 -4.62 -7.65 2.04
N PHE A 254 -5.93 -7.85 1.86
CA PHE A 254 -6.98 -7.28 2.71
C PHE A 254 -7.51 -8.28 3.76
N TYR A 255 -6.61 -8.93 4.49
CA TYR A 255 -6.94 -9.93 5.50
C TYR A 255 -7.78 -9.38 6.67
N GLN A 256 -7.76 -8.07 6.93
CA GLN A 256 -8.69 -7.41 7.86
C GLN A 256 -10.16 -7.56 7.42
N TRP A 257 -10.41 -7.77 6.13
CA TRP A 257 -11.73 -8.08 5.59
C TRP A 257 -12.00 -9.59 5.51
N THR A 258 -11.02 -10.37 5.06
CA THR A 258 -11.19 -11.79 4.78
C THR A 258 -10.98 -12.69 6.01
N ARG A 259 -10.22 -12.22 7.02
CA ARG A 259 -9.87 -12.90 8.27
C ARG A 259 -10.02 -12.00 9.52
N PRO A 260 -11.16 -11.28 9.67
CA PRO A 260 -11.30 -10.27 10.73
C PRO A 260 -11.21 -10.87 12.14
N LYS A 261 -11.73 -12.08 12.34
CA LYS A 261 -11.73 -12.75 13.66
C LYS A 261 -10.33 -13.18 14.08
N GLU A 262 -9.61 -13.82 13.16
CA GLU A 262 -8.24 -14.29 13.39
C GLU A 262 -7.31 -13.11 13.67
N LEU A 263 -7.38 -12.06 12.87
CA LEU A 263 -6.61 -10.84 13.07
C LEU A 263 -6.94 -10.19 14.41
N SER A 264 -8.23 -10.00 14.73
CA SER A 264 -8.66 -9.38 15.98
C SER A 264 -8.17 -10.15 17.19
N ASN A 265 -8.24 -11.50 17.17
CA ASN A 265 -7.76 -12.33 18.25
C ASN A 265 -6.24 -12.16 18.49
N LEU A 266 -5.44 -12.13 17.40
CA LEU A 266 -4.00 -11.90 17.52
C LEU A 266 -3.69 -10.53 18.13
N LEU A 267 -4.38 -9.48 17.68
CA LEU A 267 -4.18 -8.13 18.20
C LEU A 267 -4.66 -7.97 19.64
N ILE A 268 -5.81 -8.53 20.02
CA ILE A 268 -6.31 -8.50 21.40
C ILE A 268 -5.34 -9.22 22.33
N ASN A 269 -4.85 -10.40 21.95
CA ASN A 269 -3.86 -11.11 22.74
C ASN A 269 -2.58 -10.28 22.91
N PHE A 270 -2.11 -9.65 21.84
CA PHE A 270 -0.93 -8.78 21.89
C PHE A 270 -1.13 -7.53 22.76
N ILE A 271 -2.31 -6.92 22.74
CA ILE A 271 -2.64 -5.78 23.61
C ILE A 271 -2.58 -6.18 25.08
N ASN A 272 -3.00 -7.38 25.41
CA ASN A 272 -3.09 -7.87 26.79
C ASN A 272 -1.77 -8.46 27.34
N THR A 273 -0.70 -8.55 26.53
CA THR A 273 0.64 -8.91 27.04
C THR A 273 1.32 -7.73 27.71
#